data_d597849a9a46f6b1ae1f77779f995486
#
_entry.id   d597849a9a46f6b1ae1f77779f995486
#
_cell.length_a   1.000
_cell.length_b   1.000
_cell.length_c   1.000
_cell.angle_alpha   90.00
_cell.angle_beta   90.00
_cell.angle_gamma   90.00
#
_symmetry.space_group_name_H-M   'P 1'
#
loop_
_entity.id
_entity.type
_entity.pdbx_description
1 polymer ?
#
loop_
_entity_poly.entity_id
_entity_poly.type
_entity_poly.pdbx_seq_one_letter_code
_entity_poly.pdbx_strand_id
1 'polypeptide(L)'
;MKLIELNLDKIYELCRKYKVKTLAVFGSILTDRFNDESDVDLLVNFLPFDPDNLEFDYVRNYFDLQESLESLFGRKVDLIEDGDQLNPLFRKLVYAKKQLIYG
;
A
#
# COMPACT_ATOMS: atom_id res chain seq x y z
N MET A 1 -13.29 3.55 7.83
CA MET A 1 -12.03 2.78 7.75
C MET A 1 -11.31 2.76 9.09
N LYS A 2 -11.98 2.17 10.06
CA LYS A 2 -11.48 2.13 11.42
C LYS A 2 -10.11 1.47 11.55
N LEU A 3 -9.89 0.38 10.80
CA LEU A 3 -8.61 -0.33 10.80
C LEU A 3 -7.45 0.58 10.42
N ILE A 4 -7.64 1.44 9.42
CA ILE A 4 -6.63 2.39 8.97
C ILE A 4 -6.43 3.48 10.03
N GLU A 5 -7.50 4.05 10.52
CA GLU A 5 -7.44 5.15 11.50
C GLU A 5 -6.74 4.74 12.78
N LEU A 6 -7.00 3.54 13.28
CA LEU A 6 -6.38 3.02 14.50
C LEU A 6 -4.87 2.79 14.33
N ASN A 7 -4.39 2.64 13.11
CA ASN A 7 -3.01 2.30 12.83
C ASN A 7 -2.24 3.40 12.09
N LEU A 8 -2.79 4.61 11.96
CA LEU A 8 -2.20 5.67 11.14
C LEU A 8 -0.75 5.99 11.49
N ASP A 9 -0.43 6.13 12.77
CA ASP A 9 0.93 6.46 13.19
C ASP A 9 1.92 5.39 12.75
N LYS A 10 1.56 4.13 12.90
CA LYS A 10 2.40 2.99 12.49
C LYS A 10 2.52 2.91 10.97
N ILE A 11 1.43 3.17 10.25
CA ILE A 11 1.44 3.22 8.78
C ILE A 11 2.41 4.30 8.31
N TYR A 12 2.37 5.48 8.92
CA TYR A 12 3.28 6.59 8.56
C TYR A 12 4.73 6.22 8.83
N GLU A 13 5.02 5.56 9.96
CA GLU A 13 6.38 5.10 10.25
C GLU A 13 6.88 4.12 9.18
N LEU A 14 6.04 3.16 8.78
CA LEU A 14 6.39 2.20 7.75
C LEU A 14 6.60 2.86 6.39
N CYS A 15 5.75 3.83 6.05
CA CYS A 15 5.89 4.57 4.80
C CYS A 15 7.23 5.31 4.73
N ARG A 16 7.62 5.96 5.82
CA ARG A 16 8.91 6.64 5.88
C ARG A 16 10.07 5.65 5.81
N LYS A 17 9.96 4.54 6.53
CA LYS A 17 11.02 3.52 6.57
C LYS A 17 11.25 2.89 5.19
N TYR A 18 10.20 2.61 4.46
CA TYR A 18 10.26 1.88 3.20
C TYR A 18 10.13 2.77 1.96
N LYS A 19 10.42 4.05 2.10
CA LYS A 19 10.53 5.01 1.00
C LYS A 19 9.25 5.16 0.17
N VAL A 20 8.11 5.11 0.82
CA VAL A 20 6.83 5.32 0.17
C VAL A 20 6.64 6.79 -0.16
N LYS A 21 6.20 7.09 -1.38
CA LYS A 21 5.78 8.42 -1.79
C LYS A 21 4.30 8.64 -1.48
N THR A 22 3.45 7.71 -1.92
CA THR A 22 2.01 7.74 -1.66
C THR A 22 1.50 6.34 -1.36
N LEU A 23 0.51 6.26 -0.48
CA LEU A 23 -0.19 5.02 -0.16
C LEU A 23 -1.69 5.30 -0.13
N ALA A 24 -2.48 4.49 -0.83
CA ALA A 24 -3.93 4.62 -0.89
C ALA A 24 -4.59 3.27 -0.65
N VAL A 25 -5.80 3.30 -0.08
CA VAL A 25 -6.64 2.09 0.03
C VAL A 25 -7.63 2.05 -1.12
N PHE A 26 -7.99 0.84 -1.52
CA PHE A 26 -9.06 0.61 -2.48
C PHE A 26 -9.72 -0.74 -2.17
N GLY A 27 -10.73 -1.11 -2.96
CA GLY A 27 -11.36 -2.41 -2.84
C GLY A 27 -12.34 -2.52 -1.69
N SER A 28 -12.46 -3.73 -1.13
CA SER A 28 -13.52 -4.08 -0.18
C SER A 28 -13.53 -3.23 1.09
N ILE A 29 -12.38 -2.73 1.54
CA ILE A 29 -12.30 -1.89 2.76
C ILE A 29 -13.13 -0.61 2.62
N LEU A 30 -13.41 -0.17 1.40
CA LEU A 30 -14.23 1.01 1.12
C LEU A 30 -15.72 0.67 1.03
N THR A 31 -16.12 -0.56 1.32
CA THR A 31 -17.48 -1.04 1.19
C THR A 31 -17.96 -1.70 2.47
N ASP A 32 -19.29 -1.93 2.56
CA ASP A 32 -19.91 -2.63 3.69
C ASP A 32 -19.57 -4.14 3.69
N ARG A 33 -18.94 -4.64 2.65
CA ARG A 33 -18.54 -6.04 2.54
C ARG A 33 -17.27 -6.36 3.33
N PHE A 34 -16.54 -5.34 3.76
CA PHE A 34 -15.29 -5.55 4.50
C PHE A 34 -15.57 -6.20 5.84
N ASN A 35 -14.89 -7.31 6.13
CA ASN A 35 -15.04 -8.06 7.36
C ASN A 35 -13.68 -8.59 7.83
N ASP A 36 -13.67 -9.39 8.89
CA ASP A 36 -12.44 -9.90 9.50
C ASP A 36 -11.63 -10.83 8.59
N GLU A 37 -12.24 -11.38 7.55
CA GLU A 37 -11.58 -12.28 6.60
C GLU A 37 -11.15 -11.56 5.32
N SER A 38 -11.53 -10.31 5.15
CA SER A 38 -11.20 -9.54 3.94
C SER A 38 -9.74 -9.12 3.93
N ASP A 39 -9.12 -9.19 2.75
CA ASP A 39 -7.78 -8.63 2.53
C ASP A 39 -7.85 -7.10 2.53
N VAL A 40 -6.72 -6.47 2.84
CA VAL A 40 -6.57 -5.02 2.68
C VAL A 40 -5.86 -4.77 1.35
N ASP A 41 -6.53 -4.03 0.47
CA ASP A 41 -5.99 -3.69 -0.85
C ASP A 41 -5.36 -2.30 -0.81
N LEU A 42 -4.06 -2.22 -1.10
CA LEU A 42 -3.30 -0.97 -1.05
C LEU A 42 -2.62 -0.70 -2.39
N LEU A 43 -2.64 0.57 -2.77
CA LEU A 43 -1.93 1.05 -3.96
C LEU A 43 -0.77 1.90 -3.48
N VAL A 44 0.45 1.56 -3.89
CA VAL A 44 1.67 2.21 -3.41
C VAL A 44 2.46 2.82 -4.56
N ASN A 45 2.99 4.04 -4.33
CA ASN A 45 4.05 4.64 -5.13
C ASN A 45 5.26 4.81 -4.22
N PHE A 46 6.44 4.40 -4.71
CA PHE A 46 7.69 4.61 -3.98
C PHE A 46 8.39 5.89 -4.46
N LEU A 47 9.16 6.48 -3.56
CA LEU A 47 10.07 7.55 -3.93
C LEU A 47 11.09 7.03 -4.96
N PRO A 48 11.59 7.89 -5.86
CA PRO A 48 12.64 7.47 -6.76
C PRO A 48 13.84 6.96 -5.98
N PHE A 49 14.42 5.85 -6.43
CA PHE A 49 15.66 5.32 -5.86
C PHE A 49 16.82 5.56 -6.81
N ASP A 50 18.01 5.66 -6.25
CA ASP A 50 19.23 5.84 -7.04
C ASP A 50 19.65 4.49 -7.61
N PRO A 51 19.62 4.30 -8.96
CA PRO A 51 19.99 3.03 -9.56
C PRO A 51 21.47 2.68 -9.36
N ASP A 52 22.30 3.68 -9.02
CA ASP A 52 23.72 3.46 -8.73
C ASP A 52 23.96 3.05 -7.25
N ASN A 53 22.93 3.09 -6.41
CA ASN A 53 23.04 2.64 -5.03
C ASN A 53 22.87 1.12 -4.97
N LEU A 54 23.98 0.41 -5.06
CA LEU A 54 23.99 -1.05 -5.09
C LEU A 54 23.61 -1.71 -3.76
N GLU A 55 23.55 -0.93 -2.67
CA GLU A 55 23.12 -1.44 -1.37
C GLU A 55 21.60 -1.47 -1.22
N PHE A 56 20.88 -0.73 -2.05
CA PHE A 56 19.43 -0.69 -1.98
C PHE A 56 18.80 -1.80 -2.82
N ASP A 57 18.08 -2.68 -2.15
CA ASP A 57 17.34 -3.78 -2.78
C ASP A 57 15.86 -3.39 -2.88
N TYR A 58 15.43 -2.98 -4.07
CA TYR A 58 14.07 -2.54 -4.33
C TYR A 58 13.02 -3.64 -4.06
N VAL A 59 13.30 -4.86 -4.52
CA VAL A 59 12.38 -5.99 -4.35
C VAL A 59 12.22 -6.33 -2.87
N ARG A 60 13.31 -6.35 -2.14
CA ARG A 60 13.30 -6.59 -0.70
C ARG A 60 12.50 -5.53 0.05
N ASN A 61 12.70 -4.27 -0.34
CA ASN A 61 11.98 -3.14 0.25
C ASN A 61 10.47 -3.31 0.09
N TYR A 62 10.03 -3.70 -1.10
CA TYR A 62 8.62 -3.96 -1.39
C TYR A 62 8.04 -5.07 -0.49
N PHE A 63 8.70 -6.21 -0.43
CA PHE A 63 8.20 -7.34 0.37
C PHE A 63 8.28 -7.08 1.88
N ASP A 64 9.30 -6.38 2.34
CA ASP A 64 9.40 -6.00 3.76
C ASP A 64 8.27 -5.06 4.16
N LEU A 65 7.91 -4.12 3.29
CA LEU A 65 6.76 -3.25 3.53
C LEU A 65 5.46 -4.07 3.59
N GLN A 66 5.26 -4.98 2.63
CA GLN A 66 4.07 -5.82 2.61
C GLN A 66 3.95 -6.65 3.89
N GLU A 67 5.02 -7.33 4.29
CA GLU A 67 5.03 -8.14 5.50
C GLU A 67 4.77 -7.32 6.76
N SER A 68 5.35 -6.12 6.83
CA SER A 68 5.16 -5.22 7.96
C SER A 68 3.71 -4.76 8.07
N LEU A 69 3.08 -4.46 6.94
CA LEU A 69 1.67 -4.07 6.90
C LEU A 69 0.77 -5.26 7.27
N GLU A 70 1.09 -6.45 6.80
CA GLU A 70 0.35 -7.66 7.18
C GLU A 70 0.42 -7.92 8.68
N SER A 71 1.60 -7.76 9.27
CA SER A 71 1.77 -7.90 10.72
C SER A 71 0.99 -6.83 11.48
N LEU A 72 0.99 -5.61 10.97
CA LEU A 72 0.28 -4.49 11.60
C LEU A 72 -1.24 -4.72 11.62
N PHE A 73 -1.80 -5.16 10.50
CA PHE A 73 -3.24 -5.35 10.35
C PHE A 73 -3.72 -6.73 10.82
N GLY A 74 -2.81 -7.68 10.99
CA GLY A 74 -3.16 -9.05 11.35
C GLY A 74 -3.95 -9.78 10.27
N ARG A 75 -3.72 -9.43 9.01
CA ARG A 75 -4.39 -10.02 7.86
C ARG A 75 -3.59 -9.83 6.58
N LYS A 76 -3.99 -10.54 5.53
CA LYS A 76 -3.32 -10.44 4.23
C LYS A 76 -3.48 -9.02 3.65
N VAL A 77 -2.39 -8.52 3.10
CA VAL A 77 -2.34 -7.24 2.39
C VAL A 77 -2.00 -7.52 0.93
N ASP A 78 -2.85 -7.01 0.04
CA ASP A 78 -2.61 -7.02 -1.39
C ASP A 78 -1.99 -5.66 -1.76
N LEU A 79 -0.67 -5.64 -1.88
CA LEU A 79 0.09 -4.41 -2.13
C LEU A 79 0.40 -4.29 -3.61
N ILE A 80 -0.29 -3.38 -4.28
CA ILE A 80 -0.17 -3.16 -5.71
C ILE A 80 0.68 -1.91 -5.95
N GLU A 81 1.75 -2.06 -6.71
CA GLU A 81 2.55 -0.90 -7.11
C GLU A 81 1.87 -0.17 -8.25
N ASP A 82 1.61 1.13 -8.07
CA ASP A 82 1.00 1.97 -9.09
C ASP A 82 2.00 2.27 -10.20
N GLY A 83 1.49 2.42 -11.41
CA GLY A 83 2.31 2.77 -12.55
C GLY A 83 1.68 2.36 -13.87
N ASP A 84 2.39 2.67 -14.95
CA ASP A 84 1.92 2.42 -16.31
C ASP A 84 1.86 0.93 -16.65
N GLN A 85 2.52 0.08 -15.85
CA GLN A 85 2.48 -1.37 -16.03
C GLN A 85 1.13 -1.98 -15.65
N LEU A 86 0.29 -1.26 -14.91
CA LEU A 86 -1.05 -1.74 -14.55
C LEU A 86 -1.96 -1.73 -15.77
N ASN A 87 -2.88 -2.70 -15.81
CA ASN A 87 -3.93 -2.69 -16.81
C ASN A 87 -4.69 -1.35 -16.76
N PRO A 88 -4.85 -0.63 -17.86
CA PRO A 88 -5.46 0.70 -17.86
C PRO A 88 -6.89 0.74 -17.29
N LEU A 89 -7.69 -0.29 -17.56
CA LEU A 89 -9.05 -0.36 -17.03
C LEU A 89 -9.04 -0.54 -15.51
N PHE A 90 -8.20 -1.44 -15.01
CA PHE A 90 -8.04 -1.66 -13.58
C PHE A 90 -7.61 -0.37 -12.88
N ARG A 91 -6.60 0.30 -13.44
CA ARG A 91 -6.09 1.57 -12.89
C ARG A 91 -7.18 2.64 -12.84
N LYS A 92 -7.96 2.75 -13.90
CA LYS A 92 -9.07 3.69 -13.97
C LYS A 92 -10.11 3.42 -12.88
N LEU A 93 -10.48 2.16 -12.70
CA LEU A 93 -11.47 1.77 -11.68
C LEU A 93 -10.96 2.04 -10.26
N VAL A 94 -9.70 1.72 -10.00
CA VAL A 94 -9.08 1.98 -8.70
C VAL A 94 -9.01 3.48 -8.43
N TYR A 95 -8.57 4.27 -9.40
CA TYR A 95 -8.44 5.72 -9.24
C TYR A 95 -9.78 6.41 -8.97
N ALA A 96 -10.86 5.85 -9.49
CA ALA A 96 -12.20 6.42 -9.27
C ALA A 96 -12.66 6.29 -7.81
N LYS A 97 -12.12 5.33 -7.05
CA LYS A 97 -12.59 4.99 -5.70
C LYS A 97 -11.52 5.10 -4.61
N LYS A 98 -10.26 5.05 -4.96
CA LYS A 98 -9.17 5.01 -3.97
C LYS A 98 -9.24 6.18 -3.01
N GLN A 99 -8.78 5.95 -1.78
CA GLN A 99 -8.62 7.00 -0.77
C GLN A 99 -7.18 7.04 -0.30
N LEU A 100 -6.59 8.23 -0.38
CA LEU A 100 -5.20 8.44 0.01
C LEU A 100 -5.05 8.34 1.52
N ILE A 101 -4.03 7.60 1.97
CA ILE A 101 -3.68 7.48 3.39
C ILE A 101 -2.43 8.29 3.69
N TYR A 102 -1.44 8.26 2.80
CA TYR A 102 -0.13 8.87 3.00
C TYR A 102 0.34 9.55 1.71
N GLY A 103 0.91 10.74 1.88
CA GLY A 103 1.46 11.48 0.74
C GLY A 103 0.65 12.66 0.21
#